data_32ab0ecc7fb3a872b7a46187a68219ae
#
_entry.id   32ab0ecc7fb3a872b7a46187a68219ae
#
_cell.length_a   1.000
_cell.length_b   1.000
_cell.length_c   1.000
_cell.angle_alpha   90.00
_cell.angle_beta   90.00
_cell.angle_gamma   90.00
#
_symmetry.space_group_name_H-M   'P 1'
#
loop_
_entity.id
_entity.type
_entity.pdbx_description
1 polymer ?
#
loop_
_entity_poly.entity_id
_entity_poly.type
_entity_poly.pdbx_seq_one_letter_code
_entity_poly.pdbx_strand_id
1 'polypeptide(L)'
;RMFADGTMPDDRQKYYFARELCDNGLYDTAAAAFESFLRSGGWAEDKAEACRALAHCYKIKGEPQKQLSALMRSFDYAPPRPEICCDLGDLYREAHDYSKAVFWYKLALNEKTQAGNGFICPDCSGLIPCLWLCVCFDKLGDYSRAKHYNDLAGKIRPQDKSYLHNKAYFEKIFYNEDKT
;
A
#
# COMPACT_ATOMS: atom_id res chain seq x y z
N ARG A 1 16.74 -19.05 17.76
CA ARG A 1 16.54 -20.26 18.62
C ARG A 1 15.29 -21.07 18.27
N MET A 2 14.56 -20.72 17.20
CA MET A 2 13.29 -21.37 16.83
C MET A 2 13.43 -22.80 16.23
N PHE A 3 14.63 -23.26 15.92
CA PHE A 3 14.86 -24.55 15.23
C PHE A 3 15.89 -25.43 15.92
N ALA A 4 16.01 -25.32 17.27
CA ALA A 4 17.00 -26.10 18.05
C ALA A 4 16.68 -27.60 18.13
N ASP A 5 15.46 -28.03 17.85
CA ASP A 5 14.97 -29.37 18.13
C ASP A 5 14.87 -30.28 16.89
N GLY A 6 15.44 -29.86 15.74
CA GLY A 6 15.45 -30.70 14.52
C GLY A 6 14.09 -30.92 13.86
N THR A 7 13.02 -30.33 14.37
CA THR A 7 11.68 -30.35 13.74
C THR A 7 11.62 -29.36 12.59
N MET A 8 11.18 -29.82 11.41
CA MET A 8 10.96 -28.94 10.27
C MET A 8 9.82 -27.97 10.60
N PRO A 9 10.03 -26.63 10.39
CA PRO A 9 9.02 -25.65 10.67
C PRO A 9 7.79 -25.89 9.81
N ASP A 10 6.61 -25.75 10.41
CA ASP A 10 5.36 -25.69 9.65
C ASP A 10 5.27 -24.40 8.82
N ASP A 11 4.31 -24.34 7.90
CA ASP A 11 4.21 -23.19 6.98
C ASP A 11 3.92 -21.87 7.71
N ARG A 12 3.16 -21.91 8.80
CA ARG A 12 2.88 -20.73 9.61
C ARG A 12 4.13 -20.25 10.35
N GLN A 13 4.93 -21.15 10.87
CA GLN A 13 6.22 -20.82 11.50
C GLN A 13 7.20 -20.21 10.49
N LYS A 14 7.23 -20.71 9.24
CA LYS A 14 8.05 -20.12 8.15
C LYS A 14 7.63 -18.67 7.87
N TYR A 15 6.33 -18.41 7.80
CA TYR A 15 5.80 -17.05 7.60
C TYR A 15 6.20 -16.11 8.72
N TYR A 16 5.99 -16.49 9.99
CA TYR A 16 6.36 -15.64 11.12
C TYR A 16 7.86 -15.42 11.23
N PHE A 17 8.67 -16.43 10.93
CA PHE A 17 10.12 -16.29 10.87
C PHE A 17 10.54 -15.25 9.81
N ALA A 18 9.96 -15.30 8.61
CA ALA A 18 10.24 -14.31 7.58
C ALA A 18 9.81 -12.88 8.00
N ARG A 19 8.70 -12.77 8.71
CA ARG A 19 8.25 -11.49 9.28
C ARG A 19 9.20 -10.95 10.33
N GLU A 20 9.63 -11.79 11.27
CA GLU A 20 10.61 -11.39 12.30
C GLU A 20 11.92 -10.89 11.69
N LEU A 21 12.41 -11.54 10.63
CA LEU A 21 13.57 -11.06 9.89
C LEU A 21 13.34 -9.67 9.29
N CYS A 22 12.18 -9.45 8.69
CA CYS A 22 11.79 -8.16 8.12
C CYS A 22 11.71 -7.06 9.19
N ASP A 23 11.06 -7.35 10.32
CA ASP A 23 10.91 -6.43 11.44
C ASP A 23 12.26 -6.06 12.09
N ASN A 24 13.24 -6.96 12.01
CA ASN A 24 14.63 -6.73 12.43
C ASN A 24 15.50 -6.05 11.35
N GLY A 25 14.94 -5.65 10.22
CA GLY A 25 15.67 -4.96 9.15
C GLY A 25 16.57 -5.86 8.29
N LEU A 26 16.48 -7.18 8.44
CA LEU A 26 17.27 -8.17 7.68
C LEU A 26 16.61 -8.46 6.33
N TYR A 27 16.42 -7.43 5.50
CA TYR A 27 15.56 -7.46 4.31
C TYR A 27 16.00 -8.48 3.25
N ASP A 28 17.30 -8.75 3.06
CA ASP A 28 17.79 -9.77 2.13
C ASP A 28 17.38 -11.17 2.57
N THR A 29 17.62 -11.47 3.85
CA THR A 29 17.28 -12.76 4.44
C THR A 29 15.76 -12.94 4.53
N ALA A 30 15.04 -11.87 4.88
CA ALA A 30 13.58 -11.83 4.92
C ALA A 30 12.99 -12.13 3.54
N ALA A 31 13.49 -11.48 2.48
CA ALA A 31 13.03 -11.71 1.12
C ALA A 31 13.22 -13.18 0.70
N ALA A 32 14.40 -13.77 0.98
CA ALA A 32 14.65 -15.17 0.70
C ALA A 32 13.73 -16.12 1.49
N ALA A 33 13.43 -15.79 2.75
CA ALA A 33 12.53 -16.56 3.60
C ALA A 33 11.06 -16.45 3.11
N PHE A 34 10.59 -15.27 2.72
CA PHE A 34 9.26 -15.09 2.11
C PHE A 34 9.14 -15.85 0.79
N GLU A 35 10.14 -15.79 -0.08
CA GLU A 35 10.16 -16.56 -1.32
C GLU A 35 10.11 -18.08 -1.06
N SER A 36 10.80 -18.56 -0.03
CA SER A 36 10.73 -19.96 0.39
C SER A 36 9.33 -20.34 0.90
N PHE A 37 8.72 -19.48 1.72
CA PHE A 37 7.35 -19.67 2.20
C PHE A 37 6.34 -19.69 1.05
N LEU A 38 6.44 -18.79 0.09
CA LEU A 38 5.51 -18.70 -1.04
C LEU A 38 5.56 -19.94 -1.97
N ARG A 39 6.66 -20.70 -1.94
CA ARG A 39 6.77 -22.00 -2.64
C ARG A 39 6.22 -23.16 -1.82
N SER A 40 6.03 -23.02 -0.52
CA SER A 40 5.46 -24.06 0.34
C SER A 40 3.94 -24.04 0.32
N GLY A 41 3.29 -24.86 1.15
CA GLY A 41 1.86 -24.82 1.43
C GLY A 41 1.44 -23.50 2.06
N GLY A 42 0.45 -23.52 2.93
CA GLY A 42 -0.01 -22.35 3.67
C GLY A 42 -1.30 -21.75 3.12
N TRP A 43 -1.90 -20.89 3.91
CA TRP A 43 -3.19 -20.29 3.63
C TRP A 43 -3.05 -19.15 2.63
N ALA A 44 -4.08 -18.94 1.80
CA ALA A 44 -4.07 -17.93 0.76
C ALA A 44 -3.87 -16.50 1.33
N GLU A 45 -4.49 -16.22 2.46
CA GLU A 45 -4.37 -14.93 3.16
C GLU A 45 -2.94 -14.67 3.63
N ASP A 46 -2.28 -15.68 4.23
CA ASP A 46 -0.89 -15.57 4.67
C ASP A 46 0.05 -15.37 3.48
N LYS A 47 -0.25 -16.01 2.33
CA LYS A 47 0.53 -15.83 1.09
C LYS A 47 0.35 -14.44 0.48
N ALA A 48 -0.87 -13.91 0.48
CA ALA A 48 -1.10 -12.53 0.02
C ALA A 48 -0.35 -11.52 0.90
N GLU A 49 -0.36 -11.69 2.22
CA GLU A 49 0.42 -10.86 3.15
C GLU A 49 1.93 -11.05 2.99
N ALA A 50 2.39 -12.29 2.75
CA ALA A 50 3.80 -12.55 2.48
C ALA A 50 4.27 -11.85 1.20
N CYS A 51 3.45 -11.80 0.16
CA CYS A 51 3.74 -11.04 -1.06
C CYS A 51 3.88 -9.54 -0.77
N ARG A 52 3.01 -8.97 0.07
CA ARG A 52 3.10 -7.58 0.49
C ARG A 52 4.35 -7.30 1.32
N ALA A 53 4.67 -8.15 2.28
CA ALA A 53 5.89 -8.02 3.09
C ALA A 53 7.17 -8.19 2.25
N LEU A 54 7.16 -9.11 1.29
CA LEU A 54 8.24 -9.27 0.31
C LEU A 54 8.41 -8.01 -0.55
N ALA A 55 7.31 -7.42 -1.00
CA ALA A 55 7.34 -6.15 -1.74
C ALA A 55 7.93 -5.02 -0.90
N HIS A 56 7.63 -4.96 0.40
CA HIS A 56 8.26 -4.02 1.32
C HIS A 56 9.78 -4.22 1.40
N CYS A 57 10.26 -5.46 1.50
CA CYS A 57 11.69 -5.75 1.47
C CYS A 57 12.33 -5.22 0.17
N TYR A 58 11.71 -5.45 -0.98
CA TYR A 58 12.21 -4.94 -2.27
C TYR A 58 12.13 -3.42 -2.38
N LYS A 59 11.12 -2.78 -1.80
CA LYS A 59 11.03 -1.31 -1.72
C LYS A 59 12.23 -0.73 -0.99
N ILE A 60 12.56 -1.23 0.19
CA ILE A 60 13.70 -0.76 0.99
C ILE A 60 15.03 -0.99 0.26
N LYS A 61 15.13 -2.06 -0.52
CA LYS A 61 16.31 -2.36 -1.33
C LYS A 61 16.41 -1.52 -2.62
N GLY A 62 15.40 -0.72 -2.96
CA GLY A 62 15.37 0.05 -4.20
C GLY A 62 15.20 -0.82 -5.45
N GLU A 63 14.48 -1.93 -5.36
CA GLU A 63 14.22 -2.89 -6.44
C GLU A 63 12.75 -2.80 -6.94
N PRO A 64 12.34 -1.72 -7.63
CA PRO A 64 10.93 -1.45 -7.93
C PRO A 64 10.26 -2.50 -8.82
N GLN A 65 10.98 -3.13 -9.75
CA GLN A 65 10.45 -4.20 -10.58
C GLN A 65 10.11 -5.45 -9.78
N LYS A 66 10.95 -5.81 -8.81
CA LYS A 66 10.67 -6.94 -7.91
C LYS A 66 9.56 -6.59 -6.92
N GLN A 67 9.51 -5.35 -6.44
CA GLN A 67 8.41 -4.85 -5.62
C GLN A 67 7.08 -5.00 -6.37
N LEU A 68 7.00 -4.50 -7.61
CA LEU A 68 5.82 -4.65 -8.46
C LEU A 68 5.43 -6.12 -8.65
N SER A 69 6.39 -6.97 -8.99
CA SER A 69 6.15 -8.41 -9.20
C SER A 69 5.59 -9.08 -7.95
N ALA A 70 6.13 -8.75 -6.77
CA ALA A 70 5.64 -9.29 -5.51
C ALA A 70 4.21 -8.83 -5.18
N LEU A 71 3.89 -7.54 -5.38
CA LEU A 71 2.54 -7.01 -5.18
C LEU A 71 1.54 -7.66 -6.13
N MET A 72 1.87 -7.76 -7.42
CA MET A 72 0.99 -8.39 -8.41
C MET A 72 0.75 -9.88 -8.13
N ARG A 73 1.77 -10.60 -7.64
CA ARG A 73 1.65 -12.01 -7.26
C ARG A 73 0.65 -12.24 -6.12
N SER A 74 0.37 -11.25 -5.29
CA SER A 74 -0.64 -11.38 -4.24
C SER A 74 -2.03 -11.72 -4.78
N PHE A 75 -2.32 -11.30 -6.02
CA PHE A 75 -3.60 -11.56 -6.70
C PHE A 75 -3.79 -13.00 -7.16
N ASP A 76 -2.73 -13.81 -7.15
CA ASP A 76 -2.82 -15.27 -7.35
C ASP A 76 -3.46 -15.96 -6.12
N TYR A 77 -3.46 -15.29 -4.98
CA TYR A 77 -3.89 -15.86 -3.69
C TYR A 77 -5.17 -15.24 -3.15
N ALA A 78 -5.41 -13.96 -3.39
CA ALA A 78 -6.56 -13.23 -2.87
C ALA A 78 -6.99 -12.10 -3.82
N PRO A 79 -8.27 -11.68 -3.79
CA PRO A 79 -8.72 -10.48 -4.48
C PRO A 79 -7.91 -9.24 -4.07
N PRO A 80 -7.93 -8.16 -4.87
CA PRO A 80 -7.30 -6.91 -4.50
C PRO A 80 -7.77 -6.42 -3.13
N ARG A 81 -6.83 -6.14 -2.24
CA ARG A 81 -7.11 -5.55 -0.92
C ARG A 81 -6.69 -4.09 -0.92
N PRO A 82 -7.38 -3.22 -0.17
CA PRO A 82 -7.06 -1.78 -0.13
C PRO A 82 -5.59 -1.49 0.16
N GLU A 83 -4.97 -2.25 1.07
CA GLU A 83 -3.56 -2.09 1.42
C GLU A 83 -2.62 -2.36 0.25
N ILE A 84 -2.87 -3.42 -0.51
CA ILE A 84 -2.05 -3.78 -1.68
C ILE A 84 -2.27 -2.77 -2.81
N CYS A 85 -3.51 -2.31 -2.98
CA CYS A 85 -3.83 -1.26 -3.93
C CYS A 85 -3.13 0.07 -3.58
N CYS A 86 -3.06 0.43 -2.29
CA CYS A 86 -2.30 1.59 -1.83
C CYS A 86 -0.80 1.42 -2.10
N ASP A 87 -0.22 0.25 -1.79
CA ASP A 87 1.19 -0.03 -2.05
C ASP A 87 1.54 0.06 -3.55
N LEU A 88 0.64 -0.41 -4.44
CA LEU A 88 0.77 -0.24 -5.89
C LEU A 88 0.62 1.23 -6.32
N GLY A 89 -0.33 1.94 -5.73
CA GLY A 89 -0.49 3.38 -5.94
C GLY A 89 0.78 4.15 -5.56
N ASP A 90 1.36 3.83 -4.42
CA ASP A 90 2.62 4.43 -3.95
C ASP A 90 3.78 4.15 -4.91
N LEU A 91 3.92 2.91 -5.38
CA LEU A 91 4.97 2.53 -6.33
C LEU A 91 4.91 3.37 -7.60
N TYR A 92 3.71 3.50 -8.20
CA TYR A 92 3.55 4.29 -9.41
C TYR A 92 3.67 5.80 -9.16
N ARG A 93 3.22 6.31 -8.02
CA ARG A 93 3.38 7.70 -7.62
C ARG A 93 4.87 8.07 -7.43
N GLU A 94 5.64 7.21 -6.79
CA GLU A 94 7.09 7.37 -6.61
C GLU A 94 7.83 7.32 -7.95
N ALA A 95 7.33 6.55 -8.92
CA ALA A 95 7.80 6.53 -10.30
C ALA A 95 7.27 7.70 -11.17
N HIS A 96 6.52 8.66 -10.59
CA HIS A 96 5.86 9.78 -11.27
C HIS A 96 4.83 9.37 -12.35
N ASP A 97 4.39 8.11 -12.37
CA ASP A 97 3.28 7.66 -13.21
C ASP A 97 1.95 7.90 -12.48
N TYR A 98 1.57 9.17 -12.38
CA TYR A 98 0.39 9.59 -11.62
C TYR A 98 -0.91 9.00 -12.18
N SER A 99 -0.99 8.72 -13.48
CA SER A 99 -2.17 8.10 -14.09
C SER A 99 -2.40 6.68 -13.58
N LYS A 100 -1.35 5.85 -13.50
CA LYS A 100 -1.46 4.52 -12.92
C LYS A 100 -1.66 4.57 -11.40
N ALA A 101 -1.02 5.51 -10.71
CA ALA A 101 -1.24 5.72 -9.27
C ALA A 101 -2.72 6.01 -8.98
N VAL A 102 -3.36 6.91 -9.77
CA VAL A 102 -4.79 7.22 -9.66
C VAL A 102 -5.66 5.97 -9.82
N PHE A 103 -5.35 5.09 -10.78
CA PHE A 103 -6.08 3.84 -10.96
C PHE A 103 -6.08 2.99 -9.70
N TRP A 104 -4.91 2.75 -9.12
CA TRP A 104 -4.75 1.90 -7.94
C TRP A 104 -5.37 2.50 -6.68
N TYR A 105 -5.19 3.80 -6.43
CA TYR A 105 -5.84 4.45 -5.28
C TYR A 105 -7.36 4.50 -5.40
N LYS A 106 -7.91 4.65 -6.61
CA LYS A 106 -9.36 4.54 -6.82
C LYS A 106 -9.86 3.13 -6.56
N LEU A 107 -9.10 2.12 -6.96
CA LEU A 107 -9.45 0.73 -6.66
C LEU A 107 -9.47 0.51 -5.14
N ALA A 108 -8.48 1.02 -4.40
CA ALA A 108 -8.45 0.94 -2.94
C ALA A 108 -9.71 1.53 -2.27
N LEU A 109 -10.26 2.64 -2.82
CA LEU A 109 -11.49 3.26 -2.31
C LEU A 109 -12.75 2.44 -2.60
N ASN A 110 -12.77 1.68 -3.68
CA ASN A 110 -13.93 0.90 -4.11
C ASN A 110 -13.98 -0.47 -3.44
N GLU A 111 -12.83 -1.00 -3.02
CA GLU A 111 -12.76 -2.28 -2.34
C GLU A 111 -13.24 -2.15 -0.89
N LYS A 112 -14.26 -2.93 -0.56
CA LYS A 112 -14.70 -3.04 0.84
C LYS A 112 -13.66 -3.85 1.59
N THR A 113 -13.22 -3.34 2.73
CA THR A 113 -12.41 -4.10 3.68
C THR A 113 -13.16 -5.39 4.01
N GLN A 114 -12.71 -6.52 3.47
CA GLN A 114 -13.29 -7.80 3.83
C GLN A 114 -12.87 -8.10 5.28
N ALA A 115 -13.84 -8.45 6.10
CA ALA A 115 -13.60 -8.93 7.47
C ALA A 115 -12.90 -10.30 7.38
N GLY A 116 -11.60 -10.30 7.23
CA GLY A 116 -10.73 -11.47 7.25
C GLY A 116 -9.73 -11.38 8.40
N ASN A 117 -9.04 -12.47 8.69
CA ASN A 117 -8.08 -12.58 9.81
C ASN A 117 -6.73 -11.87 9.55
N GLY A 118 -6.62 -11.01 8.53
CA GLY A 118 -5.42 -10.26 8.19
C GLY A 118 -5.31 -8.92 8.91
N PHE A 119 -4.11 -8.32 8.87
CA PHE A 119 -3.89 -6.96 9.34
C PHE A 119 -4.64 -5.98 8.42
N ILE A 120 -5.71 -5.40 8.94
CA ILE A 120 -6.54 -4.42 8.24
C ILE A 120 -6.05 -3.03 8.59
N CYS A 121 -5.76 -2.22 7.58
CA CYS A 121 -5.52 -0.79 7.72
C CYS A 121 -6.76 -0.01 7.25
N PRO A 122 -7.65 0.43 8.16
CA PRO A 122 -8.89 1.12 7.77
C PRO A 122 -8.64 2.37 6.93
N ASP A 123 -7.53 3.05 7.15
CA ASP A 123 -7.16 4.25 6.41
C ASP A 123 -6.84 3.95 4.93
N CYS A 124 -6.47 2.71 4.59
CA CYS A 124 -6.21 2.30 3.20
C CYS A 124 -7.47 2.22 2.32
N SER A 125 -8.66 2.11 2.92
CA SER A 125 -9.94 2.16 2.20
C SER A 125 -10.63 3.53 2.26
N GLY A 126 -9.93 4.56 2.73
CA GLY A 126 -10.52 5.89 2.93
C GLY A 126 -9.53 7.03 2.87
N LEU A 127 -8.95 7.40 4.00
CA LEU A 127 -8.13 8.61 4.15
C LEU A 127 -6.89 8.61 3.25
N ILE A 128 -6.10 7.53 3.29
CA ILE A 128 -4.81 7.44 2.55
C ILE A 128 -5.02 7.62 1.04
N PRO A 129 -5.87 6.82 0.37
CA PRO A 129 -6.08 7.00 -1.05
C PRO A 129 -6.71 8.35 -1.42
N CYS A 130 -7.58 8.94 -0.58
CA CYS A 130 -8.10 10.28 -0.83
C CYS A 130 -6.98 11.33 -0.85
N LEU A 131 -6.08 11.31 0.13
CA LEU A 131 -4.95 12.24 0.19
C LEU A 131 -4.01 12.08 -1.00
N TRP A 132 -3.70 10.85 -1.41
CA TRP A 132 -2.82 10.61 -2.55
C TRP A 132 -3.49 10.87 -3.90
N LEU A 133 -4.79 10.63 -4.05
CA LEU A 133 -5.55 11.05 -5.23
C LEU A 133 -5.54 12.56 -5.40
N CYS A 134 -5.67 13.31 -4.29
CA CYS A 134 -5.52 14.75 -4.29
C CYS A 134 -4.16 15.16 -4.89
N VAL A 135 -3.07 14.59 -4.39
CA VAL A 135 -1.72 14.88 -4.89
C VAL A 135 -1.54 14.45 -6.35
N CYS A 136 -2.01 13.27 -6.73
CA CYS A 136 -1.87 12.76 -8.10
C CYS A 136 -2.63 13.64 -9.10
N PHE A 137 -3.86 14.06 -8.79
CA PHE A 137 -4.63 14.95 -9.66
C PHE A 137 -4.04 16.36 -9.74
N ASP A 138 -3.48 16.87 -8.65
CA ASP A 138 -2.71 18.13 -8.68
C ASP A 138 -1.53 18.04 -9.65
N LYS A 139 -0.74 16.96 -9.59
CA LYS A 139 0.39 16.71 -10.51
C LYS A 139 -0.05 16.51 -11.97
N LEU A 140 -1.27 16.08 -12.21
CA LEU A 140 -1.88 15.97 -13.53
C LEU A 140 -2.53 17.27 -14.00
N GLY A 141 -2.51 18.35 -13.20
CA GLY A 141 -3.12 19.63 -13.52
C GLY A 141 -4.64 19.68 -13.36
N ASP A 142 -5.24 18.65 -12.77
CA ASP A 142 -6.69 18.60 -12.53
C ASP A 142 -7.01 19.05 -11.11
N TYR A 143 -6.97 20.36 -10.90
CA TYR A 143 -7.19 20.96 -9.60
C TYR A 143 -8.60 20.73 -9.05
N SER A 144 -9.59 20.62 -9.93
CA SER A 144 -10.98 20.34 -9.53
C SER A 144 -11.11 18.97 -8.87
N ARG A 145 -10.58 17.90 -9.50
CA ARG A 145 -10.58 16.56 -8.91
C ARG A 145 -9.64 16.48 -7.71
N ALA A 146 -8.50 17.16 -7.74
CA ALA A 146 -7.59 17.22 -6.61
C ALA A 146 -8.29 17.78 -5.36
N LYS A 147 -8.97 18.93 -5.48
CA LYS A 147 -9.75 19.52 -4.40
C LYS A 147 -10.87 18.59 -3.93
N HIS A 148 -11.59 17.96 -4.86
CA HIS A 148 -12.67 17.02 -4.52
C HIS A 148 -12.17 15.89 -3.59
N TYR A 149 -11.03 15.25 -3.92
CA TYR A 149 -10.48 14.19 -3.09
C TYR A 149 -9.92 14.70 -1.76
N ASN A 150 -9.40 15.93 -1.72
CA ASN A 150 -9.03 16.57 -0.46
C ASN A 150 -10.25 16.80 0.44
N ASP A 151 -11.36 17.26 -0.12
CA ASP A 151 -12.61 17.49 0.61
C ASP A 151 -13.18 16.17 1.16
N LEU A 152 -13.04 15.05 0.43
CA LEU A 152 -13.38 13.70 0.91
C LEU A 152 -12.49 13.30 2.10
N ALA A 153 -11.18 13.54 2.02
CA ALA A 153 -10.27 13.27 3.14
C ALA A 153 -10.68 14.08 4.39
N GLY A 154 -11.07 15.35 4.21
CA GLY A 154 -11.56 16.21 5.28
C GLY A 154 -12.85 15.73 5.94
N LYS A 155 -13.75 15.09 5.18
CA LYS A 155 -14.96 14.45 5.74
C LYS A 155 -14.62 13.24 6.62
N ILE A 156 -13.55 12.51 6.28
CA ILE A 156 -13.10 11.34 7.05
C ILE A 156 -12.36 11.79 8.31
N ARG A 157 -11.43 12.74 8.18
CA ARG A 157 -10.61 13.24 9.29
C ARG A 157 -10.38 14.74 9.18
N PRO A 158 -11.30 15.56 9.76
CA PRO A 158 -11.26 17.04 9.60
C PRO A 158 -10.00 17.71 10.17
N GLN A 159 -9.30 17.05 11.10
CA GLN A 159 -8.08 17.58 11.74
C GLN A 159 -6.79 16.95 11.17
N ASP A 160 -6.87 16.23 10.06
CA ASP A 160 -5.68 15.67 9.42
C ASP A 160 -4.78 16.78 8.89
N LYS A 161 -3.48 16.72 9.20
CA LYS A 161 -2.52 17.77 8.84
C LYS A 161 -2.35 17.90 7.33
N SER A 162 -2.36 16.79 6.59
CA SER A 162 -2.22 16.79 5.14
C SER A 162 -3.45 17.38 4.47
N TYR A 163 -4.65 17.01 4.96
CA TYR A 163 -5.89 17.63 4.52
C TYR A 163 -5.89 19.15 4.71
N LEU A 164 -5.55 19.62 5.91
CA LEU A 164 -5.54 21.06 6.22
C LEU A 164 -4.51 21.83 5.39
N HIS A 165 -3.33 21.23 5.18
CA HIS A 165 -2.30 21.80 4.30
C HIS A 165 -2.79 21.95 2.87
N ASN A 166 -3.35 20.89 2.30
CA ASN A 166 -3.89 20.89 0.94
C ASN A 166 -5.08 21.86 0.80
N LYS A 167 -5.94 21.92 1.81
CA LYS A 167 -7.08 22.88 1.83
C LYS A 167 -6.60 24.31 1.68
N ALA A 168 -5.62 24.72 2.48
CA ALA A 168 -5.04 26.06 2.41
C ALA A 168 -4.35 26.35 1.05
N TYR A 169 -3.77 25.32 0.41
CA TYR A 169 -3.22 25.41 -0.93
C TYR A 169 -4.29 25.67 -1.98
N PHE A 170 -5.39 24.92 -1.99
CA PHE A 170 -6.48 25.08 -2.95
C PHE A 170 -7.25 26.39 -2.76
N GLU A 171 -7.42 26.86 -1.53
CA GLU A 171 -8.01 28.16 -1.26
C GLU A 171 -7.24 29.29 -1.96
N LYS A 172 -5.92 29.22 -2.02
CA LYS A 172 -5.10 30.21 -2.74
C LYS A 172 -5.22 30.10 -4.26
N ILE A 173 -5.27 28.87 -4.80
CA ILE A 173 -5.39 28.65 -6.25
C ILE A 173 -6.73 29.23 -6.75
N PHE A 174 -7.84 28.77 -6.18
CA PHE A 174 -9.16 29.19 -6.65
C PHE A 174 -9.49 30.65 -6.35
N TYR A 175 -8.95 31.23 -5.27
CA TYR A 175 -9.08 32.68 -5.01
C TYR A 175 -8.42 33.54 -6.10
N ASN A 176 -7.36 33.06 -6.72
CA ASN A 176 -6.67 33.80 -7.78
C ASN A 176 -7.37 33.64 -9.15
N GLU A 177 -8.05 32.51 -9.39
CA GLU A 177 -8.84 32.27 -10.61
C GLU A 177 -10.09 33.15 -10.67
N ASP A 178 -10.75 33.44 -9.54
CA ASP A 178 -11.92 34.30 -9.47
C ASP A 178 -11.61 35.80 -9.72
N LYS A 179 -10.33 36.16 -9.84
CA LYS A 179 -9.87 37.56 -10.07
C LYS A 179 -9.34 37.82 -11.47
N THR A 180 -9.27 36.80 -12.32
CA THR A 180 -8.79 36.89 -13.72
C THR A 180 -9.93 36.75 -14.67
#